data_30f46b0142c61169a825255e1e8632a9
#
_entry.id   30f46b0142c61169a825255e1e8632a9
#
_cell.length_a   1.000
_cell.length_b   1.000
_cell.length_c   1.000
_cell.angle_alpha   90.00
_cell.angle_beta   90.00
_cell.angle_gamma   90.00
#
_symmetry.space_group_name_H-M   'P 1'
#
loop_
_entity.id
_entity.type
_entity.pdbx_description
1 polymer ?
#
loop_
_entity_poly.entity_id
_entity_poly.type
_entity_poly.pdbx_seq_one_letter_code
_entity_poly.pdbx_strand_id
1 'polypeptide(L)'
;MHIPFTARSLIPLTVVSLAAAAAPGCSSYEDASTAQTSTDGLSSVDRLPRYEKIRDSARARGIGNAYLLAGIAMHESAGLAMCWSELTWACQGPSSPDCGGGPIMAGAGDGACSAQQGGLGMFQFDAGTYWDTIRKYGQDVLTIDGQVAHAIDYAVNMVKVSIYTTDAETDAKARAWINRFDIHNGALRDQWIKTVLSEYNGCRSPDWSCWAPRYQQYNDALSQVLNETPAGFWGETGITCAGGSGTVVGLIAEKYRALGGCGSVLGVPKSNELGTPDGVGRYSVFERGSIYWTPALGAHEVHGAIRDKWKDTGWEAGALGYPITDETIPPDGIGRYNVFERGSIYWTAATGAHEVHGAIRDKWKELGWEAGALGYPTSDEYVVTVGRKNDFQHGSITWNERTNQTTVEMK
;
A
#
# COMPACT_ATOMS: atom_id res chain seq x y z
N MET A 1 -30.72 -2.00 47.73
CA MET A 1 -31.45 -1.03 46.89
C MET A 1 -30.94 -1.25 45.47
N HIS A 2 -31.64 -2.07 44.68
CA HIS A 2 -31.26 -2.43 43.31
C HIS A 2 -31.89 -1.42 42.36
N ILE A 3 -31.04 -0.80 41.51
CA ILE A 3 -31.53 0.05 40.42
C ILE A 3 -31.43 -0.82 39.16
N PRO A 4 -32.49 -1.02 38.39
CA PRO A 4 -32.44 -1.83 37.19
C PRO A 4 -31.83 -1.01 36.03
N PHE A 5 -30.89 -1.60 35.33
CA PHE A 5 -30.38 -1.16 34.05
C PHE A 5 -31.52 -1.25 33.00
N THR A 6 -31.93 -0.13 32.47
CA THR A 6 -32.81 -0.09 31.31
C THR A 6 -31.98 -0.40 30.03
N ALA A 7 -32.35 -1.49 29.39
CA ALA A 7 -31.83 -1.87 28.09
C ALA A 7 -32.11 -0.79 27.05
N ARG A 8 -31.07 -0.22 26.46
CA ARG A 8 -31.20 0.60 25.26
C ARG A 8 -31.61 -0.31 24.10
N SER A 9 -32.74 0.04 23.52
CA SER A 9 -33.26 -0.59 22.30
C SER A 9 -32.24 -0.45 21.18
N LEU A 10 -31.59 -1.56 20.82
CA LEU A 10 -30.79 -1.68 19.63
C LEU A 10 -31.75 -1.84 18.44
N ILE A 11 -31.77 -0.86 17.57
CA ILE A 11 -32.37 -1.02 16.24
C ILE A 11 -31.49 -2.02 15.50
N PRO A 12 -32.00 -3.15 15.04
CA PRO A 12 -31.18 -4.10 14.26
C PRO A 12 -30.86 -3.47 12.89
N LEU A 13 -29.63 -3.04 12.67
CA LEU A 13 -29.10 -2.89 11.32
C LEU A 13 -28.95 -4.30 10.74
N THR A 14 -29.81 -4.64 9.82
CA THR A 14 -29.64 -5.83 8.98
C THR A 14 -28.46 -5.56 8.05
N VAL A 15 -27.31 -6.02 8.44
CA VAL A 15 -26.13 -6.06 7.57
C VAL A 15 -26.27 -7.30 6.69
N VAL A 16 -26.58 -7.08 5.43
CA VAL A 16 -26.47 -8.13 4.41
C VAL A 16 -25.00 -8.34 4.10
N SER A 17 -24.50 -9.51 4.45
CA SER A 17 -23.13 -9.94 4.10
C SER A 17 -23.04 -10.05 2.58
N LEU A 18 -22.31 -9.12 1.94
CA LEU A 18 -21.91 -9.31 0.55
C LEU A 18 -20.71 -10.25 0.49
N ALA A 19 -20.93 -11.42 -0.09
CA ALA A 19 -19.85 -12.20 -0.65
C ALA A 19 -19.24 -11.37 -1.78
N ALA A 20 -17.92 -11.13 -1.74
CA ALA A 20 -17.19 -10.48 -2.81
C ALA A 20 -17.20 -11.41 -4.04
N ALA A 21 -18.20 -11.26 -4.90
CA ALA A 21 -18.08 -11.69 -6.26
C ALA A 21 -17.21 -10.65 -6.98
N ALA A 22 -16.18 -11.12 -7.69
CA ALA A 22 -15.37 -10.28 -8.56
C ALA A 22 -16.31 -9.55 -9.53
N ALA A 23 -16.42 -8.22 -9.39
CA ALA A 23 -17.24 -7.43 -10.27
C ALA A 23 -16.62 -7.44 -11.69
N PRO A 24 -17.40 -7.67 -12.74
CA PRO A 24 -16.92 -7.47 -14.10
C PRO A 24 -16.65 -5.97 -14.31
N GLY A 25 -15.54 -5.67 -15.00
CA GLY A 25 -14.99 -4.34 -15.15
C GLY A 25 -15.92 -3.30 -15.78
N CYS A 26 -15.71 -2.06 -15.38
CA CYS A 26 -16.35 -0.88 -15.95
C CYS A 26 -15.84 -0.53 -17.35
N SER A 27 -16.72 -0.18 -18.25
CA SER A 27 -16.34 0.52 -19.47
C SER A 27 -16.36 2.04 -19.23
N SER A 28 -15.26 2.72 -19.56
CA SER A 28 -15.24 4.18 -19.65
C SER A 28 -16.17 4.61 -20.78
N TYR A 29 -17.02 5.61 -20.53
CA TYR A 29 -17.86 6.21 -21.56
C TYR A 29 -16.99 7.11 -22.44
N GLU A 30 -16.49 6.55 -23.51
CA GLU A 30 -16.12 7.29 -24.72
C GLU A 30 -17.15 6.94 -25.79
N ASP A 31 -17.49 7.92 -26.59
CA ASP A 31 -18.50 7.91 -27.64
C ASP A 31 -18.98 6.51 -28.12
N ALA A 32 -20.28 6.35 -28.33
CA ALA A 32 -21.02 5.11 -28.62
C ALA A 32 -20.54 4.28 -29.83
N SER A 33 -19.34 4.50 -30.34
CA SER A 33 -18.75 3.77 -31.46
C SER A 33 -17.58 2.85 -31.13
N THR A 34 -17.02 2.92 -29.89
CA THR A 34 -15.91 2.06 -29.48
C THR A 34 -15.98 1.73 -27.99
N ALA A 35 -16.92 0.87 -27.60
CA ALA A 35 -16.92 0.29 -26.26
C ALA A 35 -15.79 -0.74 -26.16
N GLN A 36 -14.64 -0.30 -25.71
CA GLN A 36 -13.54 -1.18 -25.31
C GLN A 36 -13.77 -1.56 -23.85
N THR A 37 -14.13 -2.81 -23.59
CA THR A 37 -14.17 -3.38 -22.23
C THR A 37 -12.73 -3.51 -21.72
N SER A 38 -12.26 -2.53 -20.97
CA SER A 38 -11.03 -2.72 -20.21
C SER A 38 -11.36 -3.40 -18.88
N THR A 39 -10.83 -4.58 -18.67
CA THR A 39 -10.83 -5.28 -17.38
C THR A 39 -9.77 -4.73 -16.43
N ASP A 40 -8.96 -3.79 -16.89
CA ASP A 40 -7.89 -3.18 -16.12
C ASP A 40 -8.40 -1.95 -15.37
N GLY A 41 -8.10 -1.87 -14.10
CA GLY A 41 -8.39 -0.70 -13.27
C GLY A 41 -7.78 0.57 -13.85
N LEU A 42 -8.28 1.73 -13.42
CA LEU A 42 -7.74 3.02 -13.85
C LEU A 42 -6.24 3.13 -13.53
N SER A 43 -5.50 3.77 -14.42
CA SER A 43 -4.11 4.09 -14.16
C SER A 43 -3.96 5.05 -12.98
N SER A 44 -2.79 5.11 -12.35
CA SER A 44 -2.51 6.07 -11.26
C SER A 44 -2.70 7.53 -11.69
N VAL A 45 -2.43 7.83 -12.96
CA VAL A 45 -2.62 9.16 -13.54
C VAL A 45 -4.12 9.52 -13.60
N ASP A 46 -4.97 8.57 -13.97
CA ASP A 46 -6.42 8.78 -14.06
C ASP A 46 -7.09 8.85 -12.68
N ARG A 47 -6.46 8.27 -11.65
CA ARG A 47 -6.96 8.34 -10.27
C ARG A 47 -6.62 9.65 -9.57
N LEU A 48 -5.56 10.35 -9.95
CA LEU A 48 -5.12 11.56 -9.27
C LEU A 48 -6.19 12.66 -9.20
N PRO A 49 -6.92 13.01 -10.28
CA PRO A 49 -8.00 14.01 -10.23
C PRO A 49 -9.14 13.62 -9.28
N ARG A 50 -9.34 12.32 -9.07
CA ARG A 50 -10.36 11.77 -8.17
C ARG A 50 -9.96 11.92 -6.71
N TYR A 51 -8.70 11.63 -6.42
CA TYR A 51 -8.13 11.92 -5.10
C TYR A 51 -8.22 13.42 -4.77
N GLU A 52 -7.99 14.30 -5.76
CA GLU A 52 -8.15 15.75 -5.58
C GLU A 52 -9.58 16.10 -5.15
N LYS A 53 -10.58 15.58 -5.83
CA LYS A 53 -11.99 15.81 -5.47
C LYS A 53 -12.33 15.28 -4.08
N ILE A 54 -11.89 14.09 -3.70
CA ILE A 54 -12.08 13.54 -2.35
C ILE A 54 -11.42 14.45 -1.32
N ARG A 55 -10.16 14.81 -1.55
CA ARG A 55 -9.38 15.67 -0.66
C ARG A 55 -10.06 17.03 -0.45
N ASP A 56 -10.43 17.69 -1.53
CA ASP A 56 -10.93 19.06 -1.48
C ASP A 56 -12.35 19.10 -0.89
N SER A 57 -13.20 18.14 -1.25
CA SER A 57 -14.54 17.97 -0.65
C SER A 57 -14.47 17.67 0.85
N ALA A 58 -13.54 16.82 1.28
CA ALA A 58 -13.35 16.50 2.69
C ALA A 58 -12.80 17.70 3.48
N ARG A 59 -11.82 18.41 2.92
CA ARG A 59 -11.26 19.63 3.54
C ARG A 59 -12.31 20.73 3.72
N ALA A 60 -13.17 20.94 2.73
CA ALA A 60 -14.28 21.90 2.83
C ALA A 60 -15.24 21.56 3.99
N ARG A 61 -15.24 20.30 4.44
CA ARG A 61 -16.04 19.80 5.56
C ARG A 61 -15.25 19.59 6.85
N GLY A 62 -14.02 20.12 6.92
CA GLY A 62 -13.18 20.09 8.12
C GLY A 62 -12.48 18.75 8.39
N ILE A 63 -12.30 17.91 7.35
CA ILE A 63 -11.52 16.68 7.42
C ILE A 63 -10.20 16.88 6.66
N GLY A 64 -9.10 16.96 7.41
CA GLY A 64 -7.74 17.11 6.84
C GLY A 64 -7.17 15.79 6.29
N ASN A 65 -7.46 14.67 6.96
CA ASN A 65 -6.94 13.34 6.60
C ASN A 65 -7.86 12.59 5.63
N ALA A 66 -8.19 13.22 4.50
CA ALA A 66 -9.09 12.67 3.50
C ALA A 66 -8.58 11.37 2.84
N TYR A 67 -7.31 11.05 2.95
CA TYR A 67 -6.75 9.79 2.45
C TYR A 67 -7.37 8.56 3.11
N LEU A 68 -7.85 8.66 4.35
CA LEU A 68 -8.59 7.59 5.02
C LEU A 68 -9.88 7.24 4.27
N LEU A 69 -10.59 8.25 3.77
CA LEU A 69 -11.77 8.06 2.93
C LEU A 69 -11.38 7.50 1.56
N ALA A 70 -10.32 8.02 0.96
CA ALA A 70 -9.81 7.50 -0.31
C ALA A 70 -9.39 6.02 -0.21
N GLY A 71 -8.85 5.60 0.93
CA GLY A 71 -8.53 4.18 1.20
C GLY A 71 -9.77 3.28 1.23
N ILE A 72 -10.87 3.74 1.83
CA ILE A 72 -12.15 3.02 1.77
C ILE A 72 -12.63 2.94 0.32
N ALA A 73 -12.69 4.07 -0.38
CA ALA A 73 -13.14 4.13 -1.77
C ALA A 73 -12.29 3.23 -2.69
N MET A 74 -10.97 3.21 -2.50
CA MET A 74 -10.05 2.35 -3.24
C MET A 74 -10.38 0.86 -3.06
N HIS A 75 -10.68 0.45 -1.84
CA HIS A 75 -11.03 -0.94 -1.54
C HIS A 75 -12.41 -1.30 -2.08
N GLU A 76 -13.43 -0.48 -1.79
CA GLU A 76 -14.82 -0.78 -2.12
C GLU A 76 -15.12 -0.73 -3.63
N SER A 77 -14.35 0.04 -4.40
CA SER A 77 -14.54 0.20 -5.84
C SER A 77 -13.49 -0.51 -6.71
N ALA A 78 -12.89 -1.58 -6.18
CA ALA A 78 -11.93 -2.43 -6.90
C ALA A 78 -10.79 -1.63 -7.58
N GLY A 79 -10.11 -0.80 -6.82
CA GLY A 79 -8.99 0.02 -7.32
C GLY A 79 -9.45 1.26 -8.07
N LEU A 80 -10.62 1.78 -7.73
CA LEU A 80 -11.26 2.92 -8.39
C LEU A 80 -11.55 2.68 -9.88
N ALA A 81 -11.63 1.41 -10.27
CA ALA A 81 -12.02 1.02 -11.62
C ALA A 81 -13.50 1.33 -11.91
N MET A 82 -14.28 1.58 -10.88
CA MET A 82 -15.68 1.97 -11.01
C MET A 82 -15.79 3.34 -11.65
N CYS A 83 -16.79 3.50 -12.49
CA CYS A 83 -17.06 4.68 -13.31
C CYS A 83 -17.17 5.95 -12.48
N TRP A 84 -16.10 6.69 -12.41
CA TRP A 84 -15.98 7.92 -11.66
C TRP A 84 -16.28 9.13 -12.56
N SER A 85 -17.51 9.30 -12.92
CA SER A 85 -18.01 10.60 -13.32
C SER A 85 -18.42 11.39 -12.06
N GLU A 86 -18.77 12.64 -12.17
CA GLU A 86 -19.37 13.39 -11.04
C GLU A 86 -20.69 12.80 -10.59
N LEU A 87 -21.30 11.98 -11.44
CA LEU A 87 -22.45 11.16 -11.14
C LEU A 87 -22.03 9.69 -11.12
N THR A 88 -22.30 9.03 -10.02
CA THR A 88 -22.03 7.62 -9.82
C THR A 88 -23.32 6.92 -9.42
N TRP A 89 -23.74 5.94 -10.19
CA TRP A 89 -24.98 5.21 -9.98
C TRP A 89 -24.87 3.81 -10.57
N ALA A 90 -25.53 2.86 -9.99
CA ALA A 90 -25.47 1.48 -10.40
C ALA A 90 -26.50 1.13 -11.49
N CYS A 91 -27.58 1.85 -11.60
CA CYS A 91 -28.69 1.41 -12.42
C CYS A 91 -29.33 2.47 -13.33
N GLN A 92 -28.55 3.42 -13.81
CA GLN A 92 -29.01 4.33 -14.86
C GLN A 92 -28.57 3.83 -16.24
N GLY A 93 -29.45 3.90 -17.21
CA GLY A 93 -29.15 3.59 -18.60
C GLY A 93 -30.28 2.93 -19.36
N PRO A 94 -30.07 2.65 -20.67
CA PRO A 94 -31.09 2.07 -21.53
C PRO A 94 -31.60 0.70 -21.07
N SER A 95 -30.77 -0.06 -20.37
CA SER A 95 -31.12 -1.37 -19.85
C SER A 95 -31.82 -1.34 -18.48
N SER A 96 -31.92 -0.17 -17.86
CA SER A 96 -32.60 0.04 -16.59
C SER A 96 -33.61 1.19 -16.69
N PRO A 97 -34.68 1.05 -17.48
CA PRO A 97 -35.62 2.11 -17.77
C PRO A 97 -36.40 2.61 -16.55
N ASP A 98 -36.51 1.81 -15.49
CA ASP A 98 -37.08 2.15 -14.21
C ASP A 98 -36.19 3.08 -13.38
N CYS A 99 -34.92 3.27 -13.78
CA CYS A 99 -33.99 4.24 -13.19
C CYS A 99 -33.92 5.57 -13.94
N GLY A 100 -34.76 5.82 -14.94
CA GLY A 100 -34.82 7.09 -15.63
C GLY A 100 -33.96 7.21 -16.91
N GLY A 101 -33.35 6.11 -17.37
CA GLY A 101 -32.79 6.02 -18.75
C GLY A 101 -31.42 6.70 -18.94
N GLY A 102 -30.63 6.91 -17.92
CA GLY A 102 -29.24 7.41 -18.06
C GLY A 102 -28.26 6.32 -18.48
N PRO A 103 -26.97 6.63 -18.64
CA PRO A 103 -25.95 5.64 -18.97
C PRO A 103 -25.80 4.62 -17.85
N ILE A 104 -25.72 3.33 -18.22
CA ILE A 104 -25.43 2.25 -17.29
C ILE A 104 -23.96 2.28 -16.93
N MET A 105 -23.67 2.11 -15.68
CA MET A 105 -22.30 1.82 -15.23
C MET A 105 -21.99 0.36 -15.56
N ALA A 106 -20.80 0.13 -16.09
CA ALA A 106 -20.32 -1.22 -16.32
C ALA A 106 -20.22 -1.96 -14.98
N GLY A 107 -20.52 -3.22 -14.99
CA GLY A 107 -20.65 -4.00 -13.77
C GLY A 107 -22.04 -3.96 -13.16
N ALA A 108 -22.96 -3.22 -13.72
CA ALA A 108 -24.37 -3.27 -13.35
C ALA A 108 -24.99 -4.64 -13.72
N GLY A 109 -24.43 -5.71 -13.17
CA GLY A 109 -25.13 -6.97 -13.01
C GLY A 109 -26.30 -6.85 -12.03
N ASP A 110 -26.55 -5.63 -11.56
CA ASP A 110 -27.52 -5.33 -10.53
C ASP A 110 -28.98 -5.44 -10.98
N GLY A 111 -29.21 -5.52 -12.30
CA GLY A 111 -30.56 -5.65 -12.83
C GLY A 111 -31.38 -4.35 -12.77
N ALA A 112 -32.67 -4.48 -12.56
CA ALA A 112 -33.57 -3.34 -12.45
C ALA A 112 -33.30 -2.53 -11.17
N CYS A 113 -33.54 -1.22 -11.19
CA CYS A 113 -33.37 -0.36 -10.02
C CYS A 113 -34.21 -0.76 -8.82
N SER A 114 -35.34 -1.44 -9.03
CA SER A 114 -36.17 -2.03 -7.99
C SER A 114 -35.55 -3.25 -7.29
N ALA A 115 -34.50 -3.83 -7.89
CA ALA A 115 -33.85 -5.04 -7.42
C ALA A 115 -32.32 -4.86 -7.34
N GLN A 116 -31.85 -3.64 -7.10
CA GLN A 116 -30.44 -3.34 -6.92
C GLN A 116 -29.82 -4.26 -5.86
N GLN A 117 -28.64 -4.79 -6.18
CA GLN A 117 -27.89 -5.68 -5.28
C GLN A 117 -26.50 -5.15 -4.95
N GLY A 118 -26.13 -3.99 -5.43
CA GLY A 118 -24.86 -3.34 -5.20
C GLY A 118 -24.97 -1.91 -4.71
N GLY A 119 -23.91 -1.41 -4.11
CA GLY A 119 -23.87 -0.06 -3.60
C GLY A 119 -23.70 1.00 -4.68
N LEU A 120 -24.08 2.24 -4.38
CA LEU A 120 -23.91 3.39 -5.25
C LEU A 120 -22.54 4.04 -5.01
N GLY A 121 -21.82 4.26 -6.11
CA GLY A 121 -20.62 5.05 -6.18
C GLY A 121 -19.40 4.45 -5.46
N MET A 122 -18.43 5.33 -5.21
CA MET A 122 -17.10 4.95 -4.73
C MET A 122 -17.07 4.34 -3.33
N PHE A 123 -18.06 4.64 -2.50
CA PHE A 123 -18.17 4.12 -1.14
C PHE A 123 -19.23 3.02 -1.04
N GLN A 124 -19.82 2.60 -2.14
CA GLN A 124 -20.80 1.52 -2.19
C GLN A 124 -21.96 1.71 -1.18
N PHE A 125 -22.55 2.92 -1.13
CA PHE A 125 -23.71 3.17 -0.29
C PHE A 125 -24.91 2.37 -0.75
N ASP A 126 -25.49 1.59 0.16
CA ASP A 126 -26.59 0.68 -0.11
C ASP A 126 -27.68 0.78 0.99
N ALA A 127 -28.92 0.68 0.57
CA ALA A 127 -30.07 0.56 1.44
C ALA A 127 -31.11 -0.44 0.90
N GLY A 128 -30.70 -1.30 -0.04
CA GLY A 128 -31.51 -2.30 -0.70
C GLY A 128 -31.68 -1.99 -2.18
N THR A 129 -32.76 -1.29 -2.58
CA THR A 129 -32.94 -0.85 -3.96
C THR A 129 -32.30 0.52 -4.21
N TYR A 130 -32.12 0.88 -5.49
CA TYR A 130 -31.72 2.23 -5.89
C TYR A 130 -32.60 3.30 -5.21
N TRP A 131 -33.92 3.13 -5.25
CA TRP A 131 -34.84 4.09 -4.67
C TRP A 131 -34.77 4.13 -3.14
N ASP A 132 -34.50 3.02 -2.49
CA ASP A 132 -34.28 2.99 -1.03
C ASP A 132 -32.98 3.73 -0.67
N THR A 133 -31.94 3.57 -1.47
CA THR A 133 -30.66 4.26 -1.29
C THR A 133 -30.81 5.77 -1.48
N ILE A 134 -31.49 6.21 -2.57
CA ILE A 134 -31.81 7.62 -2.79
C ILE A 134 -32.71 8.18 -1.67
N ARG A 135 -33.67 7.41 -1.20
CA ARG A 135 -34.55 7.83 -0.11
C ARG A 135 -33.78 8.02 1.20
N LYS A 136 -32.81 7.15 1.46
CA LYS A 136 -31.99 7.16 2.68
C LYS A 136 -30.93 8.26 2.67
N TYR A 137 -30.23 8.43 1.58
CA TYR A 137 -29.07 9.30 1.48
C TYR A 137 -29.32 10.61 0.72
N GLY A 138 -30.42 10.74 -0.01
CA GLY A 138 -30.70 11.89 -0.86
C GLY A 138 -30.10 11.74 -2.27
N GLN A 139 -30.45 12.68 -3.15
CA GLN A 139 -29.96 12.72 -4.55
C GLN A 139 -28.45 13.04 -4.63
N ASP A 140 -27.89 13.68 -3.62
CA ASP A 140 -26.49 14.05 -3.55
C ASP A 140 -25.55 12.84 -3.46
N VAL A 141 -26.05 11.67 -3.02
CA VAL A 141 -25.28 10.41 -3.07
C VAL A 141 -24.84 10.04 -4.49
N LEU A 142 -25.47 10.63 -5.50
CA LEU A 142 -25.09 10.44 -6.91
C LEU A 142 -23.91 11.32 -7.37
N THR A 143 -23.41 12.20 -6.49
CA THR A 143 -22.28 13.07 -6.79
C THR A 143 -21.07 12.71 -5.94
N ILE A 144 -19.86 12.98 -6.41
CA ILE A 144 -18.63 12.75 -5.62
C ILE A 144 -18.66 13.56 -4.33
N ASP A 145 -19.10 14.80 -4.39
CA ASP A 145 -19.14 15.68 -3.23
C ASP A 145 -20.13 15.19 -2.16
N GLY A 146 -21.32 14.78 -2.56
CA GLY A 146 -22.31 14.19 -1.66
C GLY A 146 -21.85 12.85 -1.10
N GLN A 147 -21.23 12.00 -1.90
CA GLN A 147 -20.66 10.76 -1.41
C GLN A 147 -19.57 10.97 -0.36
N VAL A 148 -18.68 11.95 -0.57
CA VAL A 148 -17.67 12.31 0.42
C VAL A 148 -18.33 12.84 1.70
N ALA A 149 -19.39 13.64 1.59
CA ALA A 149 -20.15 14.10 2.75
C ALA A 149 -20.71 12.94 3.58
N HIS A 150 -21.40 12.00 2.94
CA HIS A 150 -21.94 10.80 3.60
C HIS A 150 -20.83 9.89 4.16
N ALA A 151 -19.71 9.76 3.43
CA ALA A 151 -18.56 8.98 3.91
C ALA A 151 -17.94 9.59 5.17
N ILE A 152 -17.88 10.92 5.28
CA ILE A 152 -17.44 11.62 6.49
C ILE A 152 -18.36 11.32 7.67
N ASP A 153 -19.66 11.45 7.48
CA ASP A 153 -20.63 11.19 8.55
C ASP A 153 -20.58 9.73 9.00
N TYR A 154 -20.40 8.83 8.04
CA TYR A 154 -20.21 7.41 8.33
C TYR A 154 -18.90 7.14 9.08
N ALA A 155 -17.78 7.72 8.62
CA ALA A 155 -16.48 7.59 9.26
C ALA A 155 -16.48 8.14 10.69
N VAL A 156 -17.12 9.31 10.91
CA VAL A 156 -17.29 9.90 12.24
C VAL A 156 -18.08 8.96 13.14
N ASN A 157 -19.16 8.37 12.63
CA ASN A 157 -19.96 7.43 13.41
C ASN A 157 -19.19 6.15 13.72
N MET A 158 -18.46 5.58 12.75
CA MET A 158 -17.60 4.41 12.98
C MET A 158 -16.61 4.66 14.12
N VAL A 159 -15.91 5.79 14.07
CA VAL A 159 -14.90 6.16 15.08
C VAL A 159 -15.53 6.35 16.46
N LYS A 160 -16.76 6.87 16.53
CA LYS A 160 -17.48 7.04 17.80
C LYS A 160 -17.86 5.73 18.48
N VAL A 161 -18.21 4.71 17.70
CA VAL A 161 -18.76 3.45 18.24
C VAL A 161 -17.73 2.34 18.29
N SER A 162 -16.59 2.52 17.64
CA SER A 162 -15.53 1.52 17.57
C SER A 162 -14.89 1.27 18.93
N ILE A 163 -14.67 0.00 19.23
CA ILE A 163 -13.90 -0.44 20.41
C ILE A 163 -12.39 -0.26 20.24
N TYR A 164 -11.93 0.06 19.02
CA TYR A 164 -10.51 0.24 18.70
C TYR A 164 -10.06 1.70 18.80
N THR A 165 -10.99 2.64 18.96
CA THR A 165 -10.70 4.07 19.10
C THR A 165 -10.98 4.54 20.52
N THR A 166 -10.20 5.48 21.01
CA THR A 166 -10.36 6.06 22.35
C THR A 166 -10.55 7.57 22.24
N ASP A 167 -11.22 8.17 23.22
CA ASP A 167 -11.52 9.61 23.28
C ASP A 167 -12.26 10.13 22.04
N ALA A 168 -13.20 9.36 21.50
CA ALA A 168 -13.90 9.63 20.27
C ALA A 168 -15.43 9.55 20.37
N GLU A 169 -16.00 9.56 21.57
CA GLU A 169 -17.42 9.27 21.87
C GLU A 169 -18.40 10.36 21.41
N THR A 170 -17.92 11.51 20.94
CA THR A 170 -18.75 12.58 20.37
C THR A 170 -18.31 12.89 18.94
N ASP A 171 -19.18 13.51 18.13
CA ASP A 171 -18.83 13.90 16.74
C ASP A 171 -17.60 14.79 16.70
N ALA A 172 -17.50 15.76 17.62
CA ALA A 172 -16.34 16.64 17.69
C ALA A 172 -15.05 15.88 18.01
N LYS A 173 -15.09 14.95 18.96
CA LYS A 173 -13.94 14.11 19.31
C LYS A 173 -13.59 13.11 18.21
N ALA A 174 -14.58 12.50 17.56
CA ALA A 174 -14.34 11.60 16.44
C ALA A 174 -13.70 12.32 15.24
N ARG A 175 -14.19 13.53 14.90
CA ARG A 175 -13.56 14.39 13.89
C ARG A 175 -12.13 14.78 14.29
N ALA A 176 -11.90 15.11 15.56
CA ALA A 176 -10.57 15.41 16.06
C ALA A 176 -9.66 14.17 15.98
N TRP A 177 -10.19 12.97 16.27
CA TRP A 177 -9.47 11.71 16.13
C TRP A 177 -9.06 11.47 14.68
N ILE A 178 -9.98 11.63 13.72
CA ILE A 178 -9.70 11.52 12.28
C ILE A 178 -8.64 12.56 11.86
N ASN A 179 -8.73 13.79 12.32
CA ASN A 179 -7.82 14.87 11.93
C ASN A 179 -6.43 14.78 12.58
N ARG A 180 -6.31 14.18 13.77
CA ARG A 180 -5.00 13.93 14.41
C ARG A 180 -4.33 12.68 13.90
N PHE A 181 -5.01 11.92 13.08
CA PHE A 181 -4.48 10.67 12.55
C PHE A 181 -3.14 10.93 11.85
N ASP A 182 -2.11 10.29 12.34
CA ASP A 182 -0.80 10.28 11.71
C ASP A 182 -0.72 9.04 10.80
N ILE A 183 -0.66 9.30 9.51
CA ILE A 183 -0.51 8.31 8.45
C ILE A 183 0.71 7.39 8.67
N HIS A 184 1.71 7.88 9.39
CA HIS A 184 2.95 7.20 9.69
C HIS A 184 2.91 6.45 11.04
N ASN A 185 1.83 6.60 11.81
CA ASN A 185 1.68 5.90 13.07
C ASN A 185 1.00 4.55 12.83
N GLY A 186 1.79 3.48 12.82
CA GLY A 186 1.30 2.12 12.59
C GLY A 186 0.20 1.68 13.57
N ALA A 187 0.22 2.15 14.82
CA ALA A 187 -0.83 1.84 15.79
C ALA A 187 -2.17 2.53 15.45
N LEU A 188 -2.14 3.79 15.04
CA LEU A 188 -3.33 4.49 14.57
C LEU A 188 -3.87 3.89 13.28
N ARG A 189 -2.98 3.50 12.36
CA ARG A 189 -3.35 2.81 11.13
C ARG A 189 -4.04 1.47 11.41
N ASP A 190 -3.51 0.67 12.33
CA ASP A 190 -4.13 -0.57 12.79
C ASP A 190 -5.51 -0.32 13.38
N GLN A 191 -5.64 0.69 14.26
CA GLN A 191 -6.94 1.08 14.84
C GLN A 191 -7.96 1.48 13.78
N TRP A 192 -7.54 2.26 12.78
CA TRP A 192 -8.41 2.66 11.67
C TRP A 192 -8.89 1.46 10.86
N ILE A 193 -7.98 0.60 10.42
CA ILE A 193 -8.33 -0.58 9.62
C ILE A 193 -9.29 -1.50 10.39
N LYS A 194 -9.03 -1.74 11.67
CA LYS A 194 -9.91 -2.51 12.55
C LYS A 194 -11.28 -1.86 12.71
N THR A 195 -11.33 -0.54 12.81
CA THR A 195 -12.58 0.22 12.86
C THR A 195 -13.39 0.05 11.57
N VAL A 196 -12.76 0.18 10.41
CA VAL A 196 -13.41 -0.02 9.12
C VAL A 196 -13.92 -1.46 8.98
N LEU A 197 -13.11 -2.45 9.30
CA LEU A 197 -13.52 -3.86 9.26
C LEU A 197 -14.74 -4.14 10.13
N SER A 198 -14.73 -3.64 11.37
CA SER A 198 -15.79 -3.88 12.33
C SER A 198 -17.08 -3.14 11.98
N GLU A 199 -16.98 -1.86 11.66
CA GLU A 199 -18.13 -0.97 11.59
C GLU A 199 -18.62 -0.70 10.16
N TYR A 200 -17.75 -0.81 9.15
CA TYR A 200 -18.12 -0.66 7.75
C TYR A 200 -18.52 -2.00 7.12
N ASN A 201 -17.69 -3.02 7.28
CA ASN A 201 -17.95 -4.33 6.69
C ASN A 201 -18.69 -5.31 7.61
N GLY A 202 -18.96 -4.95 8.86
CA GLY A 202 -19.59 -5.82 9.83
C GLY A 202 -18.77 -7.05 10.24
N CYS A 203 -17.47 -7.03 9.92
CA CYS A 203 -16.52 -8.11 10.19
C CYS A 203 -16.02 -8.00 11.64
N ARG A 204 -16.78 -8.52 12.60
CA ARG A 204 -16.46 -8.40 14.02
C ARG A 204 -15.59 -9.56 14.50
N SER A 205 -14.57 -9.22 15.32
CA SER A 205 -13.80 -10.26 16.03
C SER A 205 -14.77 -11.15 16.85
N PRO A 206 -14.62 -12.48 16.87
CA PRO A 206 -13.44 -13.25 16.45
C PRO A 206 -13.53 -13.95 15.09
N ASP A 207 -14.32 -13.45 14.14
CA ASP A 207 -14.42 -14.09 12.82
C ASP A 207 -13.16 -13.82 11.97
N TRP A 208 -12.14 -14.62 12.20
CA TRP A 208 -10.86 -14.55 11.48
C TRP A 208 -10.96 -14.87 9.99
N SER A 209 -12.00 -15.55 9.54
CA SER A 209 -12.19 -15.90 8.13
C SER A 209 -12.45 -14.65 7.27
N CYS A 210 -13.17 -13.69 7.83
CA CYS A 210 -13.48 -12.40 7.24
C CYS A 210 -12.36 -11.38 7.52
N TRP A 211 -11.72 -11.44 8.70
CA TRP A 211 -10.83 -10.42 9.21
C TRP A 211 -9.49 -10.35 8.48
N ALA A 212 -8.74 -11.45 8.43
CA ALA A 212 -7.35 -11.42 7.94
C ALA A 212 -7.21 -11.01 6.47
N PRO A 213 -7.99 -11.55 5.52
CA PRO A 213 -7.89 -11.13 4.12
C PRO A 213 -8.26 -9.66 3.93
N ARG A 214 -9.35 -9.19 4.57
CA ARG A 214 -9.82 -7.81 4.44
C ARG A 214 -8.90 -6.81 5.11
N TYR A 215 -8.28 -7.17 6.23
CA TYR A 215 -7.29 -6.32 6.88
C TYR A 215 -6.15 -5.98 5.91
N GLN A 216 -5.61 -6.98 5.24
CA GLN A 216 -4.54 -6.79 4.28
C GLN A 216 -5.01 -5.93 3.09
N GLN A 217 -6.19 -6.21 2.55
CA GLN A 217 -6.76 -5.45 1.44
C GLN A 217 -6.93 -3.96 1.77
N TYR A 218 -7.45 -3.60 2.95
CA TYR A 218 -7.55 -2.19 3.37
C TYR A 218 -6.19 -1.56 3.63
N ASN A 219 -5.25 -2.31 4.19
CA ASN A 219 -3.90 -1.84 4.38
C ASN A 219 -3.21 -1.56 3.04
N ASP A 220 -3.40 -2.42 2.07
CA ASP A 220 -2.86 -2.26 0.71
C ASP A 220 -3.53 -1.09 -0.01
N ALA A 221 -4.85 -0.94 0.11
CA ALA A 221 -5.58 0.19 -0.46
C ALA A 221 -5.10 1.54 0.10
N LEU A 222 -4.92 1.66 1.41
CA LEU A 222 -4.32 2.86 2.02
C LEU A 222 -2.90 3.11 1.50
N SER A 223 -2.08 2.07 1.41
CA SER A 223 -0.72 2.17 0.88
C SER A 223 -0.74 2.63 -0.57
N GLN A 224 -1.62 2.08 -1.39
CA GLN A 224 -1.76 2.45 -2.80
C GLN A 224 -2.14 3.92 -2.96
N VAL A 225 -3.15 4.40 -2.21
CA VAL A 225 -3.57 5.82 -2.22
C VAL A 225 -2.39 6.75 -1.93
N LEU A 226 -1.56 6.40 -0.94
CA LEU A 226 -0.40 7.20 -0.58
C LEU A 226 0.69 7.19 -1.63
N ASN A 227 0.91 6.04 -2.26
CA ASN A 227 1.98 5.87 -3.24
C ASN A 227 1.66 6.50 -4.60
N GLU A 228 0.38 6.65 -4.91
CA GLU A 228 -0.08 7.27 -6.15
C GLU A 228 -0.20 8.80 -6.07
N THR A 229 -0.06 9.37 -4.86
CA THR A 229 -0.21 10.80 -4.66
C THR A 229 1.13 11.48 -4.36
N PRO A 230 1.34 12.71 -4.86
CA PRO A 230 2.56 13.44 -4.56
C PRO A 230 2.74 13.71 -3.05
N ALA A 231 3.98 13.91 -2.64
CA ALA A 231 4.32 14.30 -1.29
C ALA A 231 3.53 15.53 -0.82
N GLY A 232 2.93 15.47 0.38
CA GLY A 232 2.13 16.56 0.93
C GLY A 232 0.73 16.71 0.31
N PHE A 233 0.35 15.83 -0.61
CA PHE A 233 -0.95 15.88 -1.29
C PHE A 233 -2.12 15.86 -0.29
N TRP A 234 -2.06 14.99 0.70
CA TRP A 234 -3.09 14.81 1.73
C TRP A 234 -2.93 15.77 2.91
N GLY A 235 -1.87 16.60 2.90
CA GLY A 235 -1.54 17.50 3.99
C GLY A 235 -0.76 16.82 5.13
N GLU A 236 -0.21 15.62 4.87
CA GLU A 236 0.71 14.96 5.79
C GLU A 236 1.96 15.81 5.98
N THR A 237 2.40 15.91 7.22
CA THR A 237 3.68 16.53 7.55
C THR A 237 4.80 15.54 7.24
N GLY A 238 5.50 15.77 6.12
CA GLY A 238 6.70 15.02 5.82
C GLY A 238 7.81 15.26 6.85
N ILE A 239 8.73 14.32 6.94
CA ILE A 239 9.92 14.48 7.79
C ILE A 239 10.92 15.37 7.06
N THR A 240 11.19 16.52 7.64
CA THR A 240 12.30 17.41 7.26
C THR A 240 13.32 17.44 8.38
N CYS A 241 14.60 17.57 8.05
CA CYS A 241 15.67 17.64 9.02
C CYS A 241 16.49 18.93 8.81
N ALA A 242 17.00 19.51 9.89
CA ALA A 242 17.93 20.61 9.78
C ALA A 242 19.18 20.18 8.97
N GLY A 243 19.51 20.95 7.92
CA GLY A 243 20.59 20.63 6.97
C GLY A 243 20.21 19.63 5.88
N GLY A 244 18.98 19.12 5.88
CA GLY A 244 18.42 18.35 4.79
C GLY A 244 17.85 19.25 3.70
N SER A 245 17.79 18.74 2.46
CA SER A 245 17.20 19.42 1.30
C SER A 245 15.95 18.72 0.77
N GLY A 246 15.55 17.59 1.39
CA GLY A 246 14.38 16.82 1.02
C GLY A 246 13.35 16.72 2.14
N THR A 247 12.14 16.36 1.73
CA THR A 247 11.03 15.97 2.61
C THR A 247 10.68 14.54 2.33
N VAL A 248 10.70 13.71 3.37
CA VAL A 248 10.38 12.28 3.27
C VAL A 248 8.95 12.06 3.72
N VAL A 249 8.18 11.33 2.94
CA VAL A 249 6.75 11.10 3.19
C VAL A 249 6.41 9.60 3.04
N GLY A 250 5.18 9.23 3.33
CA GLY A 250 4.65 7.88 3.08
C GLY A 250 5.40 6.78 3.82
N LEU A 251 5.43 5.59 3.23
CA LEU A 251 6.05 4.40 3.82
C LEU A 251 7.58 4.51 3.93
N ILE A 252 8.20 5.34 3.10
CA ILE A 252 9.62 5.69 3.23
C ILE A 252 9.86 6.50 4.51
N ALA A 253 8.96 7.45 4.84
CA ALA A 253 9.05 8.19 6.09
C ALA A 253 8.80 7.31 7.32
N GLU A 254 7.89 6.34 7.23
CA GLU A 254 7.69 5.34 8.30
C GLU A 254 8.97 4.55 8.57
N LYS A 255 9.60 4.03 7.53
CA LYS A 255 10.89 3.33 7.63
C LYS A 255 11.96 4.24 8.22
N TYR A 256 12.09 5.45 7.68
CA TYR A 256 13.08 6.42 8.16
C TYR A 256 12.88 6.77 9.63
N ARG A 257 11.62 6.96 10.07
CA ARG A 257 11.28 7.21 11.49
C ARG A 257 11.63 6.02 12.38
N ALA A 258 11.33 4.80 11.93
CA ALA A 258 11.66 3.56 12.64
C ALA A 258 13.17 3.37 12.81
N LEU A 259 13.98 3.85 11.86
CA LEU A 259 15.44 3.87 11.93
C LEU A 259 16.01 4.98 12.84
N GLY A 260 15.17 5.88 13.37
CA GLY A 260 15.59 7.01 14.21
C GLY A 260 15.58 8.37 13.53
N GLY A 261 14.99 8.48 12.32
CA GLY A 261 14.78 9.75 11.61
C GLY A 261 16.08 10.51 11.35
N CYS A 262 16.07 11.82 11.62
CA CYS A 262 17.23 12.70 11.39
C CYS A 262 18.52 12.27 12.12
N GLY A 263 18.40 11.53 13.21
CA GLY A 263 19.52 10.97 13.96
C GLY A 263 19.95 9.58 13.53
N SER A 264 19.30 8.99 12.54
CA SER A 264 19.60 7.63 12.06
C SER A 264 20.96 7.52 11.38
N VAL A 265 21.37 6.28 11.12
CA VAL A 265 22.58 5.96 10.34
C VAL A 265 22.53 6.59 8.93
N LEU A 266 21.33 6.81 8.38
CA LEU A 266 21.14 7.41 7.06
C LEU A 266 21.47 8.91 7.02
N GLY A 267 21.39 9.62 8.16
CA GLY A 267 21.52 11.08 8.22
C GLY A 267 20.29 11.79 7.63
N VAL A 268 20.47 13.04 7.24
CA VAL A 268 19.37 13.90 6.77
C VAL A 268 18.94 13.60 5.32
N PRO A 269 17.66 13.80 4.96
CA PRO A 269 17.18 13.59 3.61
C PRO A 269 17.79 14.61 2.63
N LYS A 270 18.25 14.12 1.49
CA LYS A 270 18.85 14.90 0.38
C LYS A 270 17.93 15.02 -0.82
N SER A 271 16.89 14.19 -0.91
CA SER A 271 15.83 14.31 -1.92
C SER A 271 14.45 14.21 -1.30
N ASN A 272 13.46 14.73 -1.99
CA ASN A 272 12.09 14.31 -1.85
C ASN A 272 11.97 12.85 -2.28
N GLU A 273 10.81 12.26 -2.08
CA GLU A 273 10.48 10.96 -2.65
C GLU A 273 10.41 11.03 -4.17
N LEU A 274 11.11 10.12 -4.85
CA LEU A 274 11.25 10.03 -6.29
C LEU A 274 10.72 8.67 -6.77
N GLY A 275 10.15 8.63 -7.97
CA GLY A 275 9.84 7.37 -8.66
C GLY A 275 11.10 6.71 -9.20
N THR A 276 11.14 5.38 -9.17
CA THR A 276 12.22 4.63 -9.83
C THR A 276 12.05 4.66 -11.36
N PRO A 277 13.13 4.56 -12.14
CA PRO A 277 13.08 4.62 -13.60
C PRO A 277 12.18 3.56 -14.25
N ASP A 278 12.01 2.40 -13.61
CA ASP A 278 11.14 1.31 -14.06
C ASP A 278 9.65 1.56 -13.77
N GLY A 279 9.32 2.62 -13.03
CA GLY A 279 7.95 2.97 -12.65
C GLY A 279 7.32 2.07 -11.60
N VAL A 280 8.06 1.10 -11.03
CA VAL A 280 7.55 0.12 -10.05
C VAL A 280 7.65 0.65 -8.63
N GLY A 281 8.79 1.22 -8.28
CA GLY A 281 9.13 1.62 -6.92
C GLY A 281 9.24 3.12 -6.72
N ARG A 282 9.54 3.48 -5.49
CA ARG A 282 9.86 4.85 -5.07
C ARG A 282 11.08 4.81 -4.15
N TYR A 283 11.78 5.93 -4.07
CA TYR A 283 12.94 6.04 -3.20
C TYR A 283 13.18 7.46 -2.70
N SER A 284 13.90 7.57 -1.60
CA SER A 284 14.49 8.83 -1.12
C SER A 284 15.97 8.63 -0.84
N VAL A 285 16.76 9.65 -1.20
CA VAL A 285 18.18 9.69 -0.95
C VAL A 285 18.45 10.44 0.35
N PHE A 286 19.33 9.90 1.17
CA PHE A 286 19.81 10.48 2.40
C PHE A 286 21.32 10.75 2.32
N GLU A 287 21.84 11.41 3.32
CA GLU A 287 23.26 11.79 3.38
C GLU A 287 24.20 10.58 3.24
N ARG A 288 23.87 9.46 3.87
CA ARG A 288 24.70 8.25 3.93
C ARG A 288 24.02 6.99 3.37
N GLY A 289 22.81 7.10 2.83
CA GLY A 289 22.05 5.94 2.36
C GLY A 289 20.87 6.30 1.47
N SER A 290 20.03 5.32 1.24
CA SER A 290 18.75 5.45 0.56
C SER A 290 17.74 4.48 1.16
N ILE A 291 16.46 4.84 1.07
CA ILE A 291 15.36 3.91 1.32
C ILE A 291 14.64 3.73 0.00
N TYR A 292 14.44 2.49 -0.38
CA TYR A 292 13.64 2.08 -1.54
C TYR A 292 12.37 1.39 -1.08
N TRP A 293 11.31 1.63 -1.78
CA TRP A 293 10.01 1.05 -1.52
C TRP A 293 9.39 0.50 -2.80
N THR A 294 8.73 -0.67 -2.71
CA THR A 294 7.82 -1.18 -3.73
C THR A 294 6.55 -1.71 -3.08
N PRO A 295 5.42 -1.83 -3.83
CA PRO A 295 4.18 -2.41 -3.28
C PRO A 295 4.35 -3.85 -2.78
N ALA A 296 5.22 -4.62 -3.43
CA ALA A 296 5.40 -6.04 -3.13
C ALA A 296 6.35 -6.30 -1.96
N LEU A 297 7.36 -5.43 -1.77
CA LEU A 297 8.46 -5.70 -0.85
C LEU A 297 8.42 -4.83 0.42
N GLY A 298 7.71 -3.68 0.36
CA GLY A 298 7.77 -2.68 1.43
C GLY A 298 8.99 -1.77 1.29
N ALA A 299 9.30 -1.04 2.38
CA ALA A 299 10.39 -0.08 2.41
C ALA A 299 11.64 -0.69 3.07
N HIS A 300 12.77 -0.66 2.38
CA HIS A 300 14.05 -1.15 2.88
C HIS A 300 15.16 -0.13 2.68
N GLU A 301 16.04 -0.05 3.67
CA GLU A 301 17.19 0.83 3.61
C GLU A 301 18.43 0.10 3.11
N VAL A 302 19.30 0.86 2.42
CA VAL A 302 20.64 0.43 2.01
C VAL A 302 21.58 1.60 2.24
N HIS A 303 22.70 1.38 2.92
CA HIS A 303 23.64 2.46 3.21
C HIS A 303 25.12 2.05 3.10
N GLY A 304 26.03 3.00 3.23
CA GLY A 304 27.47 2.77 3.26
C GLY A 304 28.00 2.01 2.04
N ALA A 305 28.98 1.15 2.29
CA ALA A 305 29.69 0.39 1.22
C ALA A 305 28.77 -0.59 0.47
N ILE A 306 27.74 -1.13 1.13
CA ILE A 306 26.75 -2.00 0.47
C ILE A 306 25.95 -1.20 -0.56
N ARG A 307 25.53 0.02 -0.21
CA ARG A 307 24.85 0.90 -1.16
C ARG A 307 25.72 1.28 -2.35
N ASP A 308 26.99 1.59 -2.10
CA ASP A 308 27.93 1.94 -3.17
C ASP A 308 28.15 0.74 -4.11
N LYS A 309 28.28 -0.46 -3.58
CA LYS A 309 28.35 -1.69 -4.36
C LYS A 309 27.08 -1.92 -5.18
N TRP A 310 25.90 -1.74 -4.58
CA TRP A 310 24.62 -1.88 -5.29
C TRP A 310 24.48 -0.86 -6.42
N LYS A 311 24.97 0.36 -6.23
CA LYS A 311 25.08 1.35 -7.29
C LYS A 311 25.91 0.83 -8.46
N ASP A 312 27.06 0.25 -8.17
CA ASP A 312 27.97 -0.28 -9.20
C ASP A 312 27.35 -1.46 -9.97
N THR A 313 26.43 -2.20 -9.37
CA THR A 313 25.64 -3.26 -10.02
C THR A 313 24.41 -2.77 -10.78
N GLY A 314 24.13 -1.44 -10.80
CA GLY A 314 23.06 -0.82 -11.59
C GLY A 314 21.76 -0.59 -10.83
N TRP A 315 21.79 -0.50 -9.49
CA TRP A 315 20.63 -0.25 -8.63
C TRP A 315 19.52 -1.32 -8.81
N GLU A 316 18.25 -0.93 -8.68
CA GLU A 316 17.08 -1.79 -8.87
C GLU A 316 16.95 -2.38 -10.29
N ALA A 317 17.45 -1.65 -11.30
CA ALA A 317 17.47 -2.12 -12.69
C ALA A 317 18.61 -3.11 -12.98
N GLY A 318 19.59 -3.21 -12.09
CA GLY A 318 20.77 -4.07 -12.23
C GLY A 318 20.49 -5.54 -11.93
N ALA A 319 21.58 -6.32 -11.82
CA ALA A 319 21.52 -7.77 -11.64
C ALA A 319 20.80 -8.19 -10.36
N LEU A 320 20.86 -7.39 -9.29
CA LEU A 320 20.35 -7.74 -7.97
C LEU A 320 18.88 -7.41 -7.76
N GLY A 321 18.32 -6.40 -8.45
CA GLY A 321 16.96 -5.91 -8.21
C GLY A 321 16.83 -5.06 -6.95
N TYR A 322 15.60 -4.94 -6.43
CA TYR A 322 15.29 -4.16 -5.23
C TYR A 322 15.79 -4.84 -3.95
N PRO A 323 16.11 -4.05 -2.90
CA PRO A 323 16.39 -4.62 -1.58
C PRO A 323 15.10 -5.23 -0.98
N ILE A 324 15.25 -6.39 -0.34
CA ILE A 324 14.17 -7.11 0.36
C ILE A 324 14.43 -7.20 1.87
N THR A 325 15.56 -6.72 2.34
CA THR A 325 15.89 -6.57 3.76
C THR A 325 16.55 -5.22 4.01
N ASP A 326 16.46 -4.73 5.23
CA ASP A 326 17.36 -3.71 5.75
C ASP A 326 18.76 -4.29 5.91
N GLU A 327 19.77 -3.44 6.12
CA GLU A 327 21.10 -3.91 6.46
C GLU A 327 21.05 -4.74 7.76
N THR A 328 21.59 -5.93 7.69
CA THR A 328 21.52 -6.94 8.74
C THR A 328 22.93 -7.31 9.21
N ILE A 329 23.05 -7.61 10.50
CA ILE A 329 24.27 -8.14 11.08
C ILE A 329 24.20 -9.66 11.03
N PRO A 330 25.18 -10.36 10.40
CA PRO A 330 25.23 -11.81 10.45
C PRO A 330 25.44 -12.34 11.86
N PRO A 331 25.15 -13.65 12.10
CA PRO A 331 25.25 -14.25 13.43
C PRO A 331 26.64 -14.17 14.07
N ASP A 332 27.71 -14.09 13.26
CA ASP A 332 29.09 -13.92 13.75
C ASP A 332 29.40 -12.50 14.29
N GLY A 333 28.52 -11.54 14.05
CA GLY A 333 28.67 -10.16 14.49
C GLY A 333 29.73 -9.34 13.72
N ILE A 334 30.39 -9.91 12.70
CA ILE A 334 31.54 -9.30 12.02
C ILE A 334 31.10 -8.44 10.85
N GLY A 335 30.29 -9.01 9.96
CA GLY A 335 29.92 -8.37 8.71
C GLY A 335 28.63 -7.54 8.77
N ARG A 336 28.22 -7.11 7.58
CA ARG A 336 26.90 -6.53 7.28
C ARG A 336 26.45 -7.09 5.95
N TYR A 337 25.12 -7.20 5.75
CA TYR A 337 24.57 -7.59 4.45
C TYR A 337 23.18 -7.03 4.24
N ASN A 338 22.84 -6.84 2.96
CA ASN A 338 21.46 -6.72 2.48
C ASN A 338 21.16 -7.87 1.53
N VAL A 339 19.93 -8.36 1.60
CA VAL A 339 19.37 -9.28 0.60
C VAL A 339 18.57 -8.46 -0.41
N PHE A 340 18.72 -8.82 -1.68
CA PHE A 340 18.01 -8.26 -2.82
C PHE A 340 17.17 -9.34 -3.49
N GLU A 341 16.28 -8.96 -4.39
CA GLU A 341 15.40 -9.91 -5.09
C GLU A 341 16.15 -11.08 -5.74
N ARG A 342 17.32 -10.80 -6.31
CA ARG A 342 18.08 -11.79 -7.10
C ARG A 342 19.47 -12.10 -6.53
N GLY A 343 19.84 -11.53 -5.38
CA GLY A 343 21.16 -11.74 -4.82
C GLY A 343 21.33 -11.18 -3.42
N SER A 344 22.58 -11.03 -3.00
CA SER A 344 22.95 -10.40 -1.72
C SER A 344 24.28 -9.67 -1.89
N ILE A 345 24.46 -8.62 -1.10
CA ILE A 345 25.76 -7.96 -0.93
C ILE A 345 26.17 -8.14 0.53
N TYR A 346 27.37 -8.63 0.72
CA TYR A 346 28.02 -8.79 2.02
C TYR A 346 29.20 -7.86 2.12
N TRP A 347 29.38 -7.28 3.30
CA TRP A 347 30.50 -6.41 3.60
C TRP A 347 31.18 -6.82 4.90
N THR A 348 32.52 -6.77 4.91
CA THR A 348 33.34 -6.73 6.12
C THR A 348 34.44 -5.70 5.95
N ALA A 349 35.02 -5.24 7.07
CA ALA A 349 36.16 -4.32 7.04
C ALA A 349 37.40 -4.94 6.33
N ALA A 350 37.51 -6.27 6.34
CA ALA A 350 38.63 -7.00 5.75
C ALA A 350 38.45 -7.28 4.25
N THR A 351 37.22 -7.53 3.79
CA THR A 351 36.96 -7.94 2.40
C THR A 351 36.45 -6.81 1.53
N GLY A 352 35.80 -5.78 2.11
CA GLY A 352 34.98 -4.83 1.37
C GLY A 352 33.59 -5.37 1.10
N ALA A 353 32.82 -4.67 0.25
CA ALA A 353 31.47 -5.06 -0.15
C ALA A 353 31.52 -5.84 -1.47
N HIS A 354 30.97 -7.06 -1.46
CA HIS A 354 30.93 -7.94 -2.64
C HIS A 354 29.54 -8.53 -2.81
N GLU A 355 29.10 -8.62 -4.07
CA GLU A 355 27.85 -9.23 -4.42
C GLU A 355 28.01 -10.73 -4.72
N VAL A 356 26.97 -11.49 -4.41
CA VAL A 356 26.83 -12.91 -4.76
C VAL A 356 25.39 -13.14 -5.21
N HIS A 357 25.18 -13.76 -6.36
CA HIS A 357 23.85 -14.01 -6.89
C HIS A 357 23.73 -15.37 -7.61
N GLY A 358 22.51 -15.73 -8.04
CA GLY A 358 22.26 -16.94 -8.83
C GLY A 358 22.75 -18.23 -8.19
N ALA A 359 23.20 -19.17 -9.02
CA ALA A 359 23.62 -20.50 -8.60
C ALA A 359 24.83 -20.51 -7.66
N ILE A 360 25.70 -19.51 -7.76
CA ILE A 360 26.83 -19.37 -6.83
C ILE A 360 26.34 -19.03 -5.44
N ARG A 361 25.39 -18.11 -5.33
CA ARG A 361 24.76 -17.76 -4.05
C ARG A 361 24.04 -18.95 -3.43
N ASP A 362 23.29 -19.72 -4.23
CA ASP A 362 22.56 -20.88 -3.75
C ASP A 362 23.55 -21.94 -3.23
N LYS A 363 24.66 -22.17 -3.93
CA LYS A 363 25.71 -23.08 -3.48
C LYS A 363 26.38 -22.60 -2.20
N TRP A 364 26.67 -21.32 -2.07
CA TRP A 364 27.22 -20.75 -0.85
C TRP A 364 26.25 -20.86 0.35
N LYS A 365 24.95 -20.71 0.09
CA LYS A 365 23.89 -20.99 1.09
C LYS A 365 23.94 -22.43 1.60
N GLU A 366 24.05 -23.41 0.69
CA GLU A 366 24.16 -24.84 1.04
C GLU A 366 25.39 -25.12 1.92
N LEU A 367 26.46 -24.35 1.74
CA LEU A 367 27.70 -24.48 2.49
C LEU A 367 27.71 -23.70 3.82
N GLY A 368 26.59 -23.04 4.19
CA GLY A 368 26.43 -22.37 5.47
C GLY A 368 26.77 -20.88 5.48
N TRP A 369 26.73 -20.22 4.32
CA TRP A 369 26.97 -18.78 4.16
C TRP A 369 28.36 -18.37 4.68
N GLU A 370 28.48 -17.17 5.27
CA GLU A 370 29.72 -16.64 5.86
C GLU A 370 30.24 -17.46 7.06
N ALA A 371 29.35 -18.15 7.77
CA ALA A 371 29.73 -19.05 8.87
C ALA A 371 30.23 -20.42 8.39
N GLY A 372 30.07 -20.73 7.10
CA GLY A 372 30.53 -21.96 6.50
C GLY A 372 32.01 -21.97 6.16
N ALA A 373 32.47 -23.08 5.55
CA ALA A 373 33.89 -23.31 5.28
C ALA A 373 34.55 -22.26 4.33
N LEU A 374 33.75 -21.59 3.51
CA LEU A 374 34.26 -20.59 2.55
C LEU A 374 34.48 -19.21 3.16
N GLY A 375 33.77 -18.86 4.24
CA GLY A 375 33.79 -17.51 4.80
C GLY A 375 33.08 -16.48 3.90
N TYR A 376 33.43 -15.21 4.06
CA TYR A 376 32.87 -14.08 3.30
C TYR A 376 33.36 -14.02 1.87
N PRO A 377 32.56 -13.46 0.93
CA PRO A 377 33.02 -13.19 -0.43
C PRO A 377 34.15 -12.15 -0.42
N THR A 378 35.12 -12.35 -1.31
CA THR A 378 36.27 -11.47 -1.51
C THR A 378 36.39 -10.93 -2.93
N SER A 379 35.47 -11.34 -3.81
CA SER A 379 35.27 -10.77 -5.14
C SER A 379 33.80 -10.66 -5.47
N ASP A 380 33.45 -9.79 -6.39
CA ASP A 380 32.18 -9.84 -7.12
C ASP A 380 32.18 -11.06 -8.04
N GLU A 381 31.02 -11.40 -8.59
CA GLU A 381 30.93 -12.43 -9.61
C GLU A 381 31.61 -11.96 -10.90
N TYR A 382 32.54 -12.74 -11.41
CA TYR A 382 33.26 -12.44 -12.62
C TYR A 382 33.24 -13.60 -13.62
N VAL A 383 33.48 -13.27 -14.89
CA VAL A 383 33.51 -14.24 -16.01
C VAL A 383 34.76 -15.05 -15.97
N VAL A 384 34.62 -16.38 -16.16
CA VAL A 384 35.70 -17.33 -16.39
C VAL A 384 35.41 -18.16 -17.66
N THR A 385 36.37 -18.94 -18.13
CA THR A 385 36.24 -19.71 -19.38
C THR A 385 35.01 -20.61 -19.44
N VAL A 386 34.55 -21.12 -18.29
CA VAL A 386 33.44 -22.07 -18.21
C VAL A 386 32.11 -21.46 -17.72
N GLY A 387 32.10 -20.17 -17.36
CA GLY A 387 30.92 -19.49 -16.83
C GLY A 387 31.24 -18.35 -15.89
N ARG A 388 30.82 -18.42 -14.64
CA ARG A 388 31.00 -17.38 -13.63
C ARG A 388 31.64 -17.90 -12.36
N LYS A 389 32.35 -17.03 -11.64
CA LYS A 389 33.06 -17.37 -10.40
C LYS A 389 33.00 -16.24 -9.39
N ASN A 390 32.85 -16.59 -8.09
CA ASN A 390 33.16 -15.71 -6.95
C ASN A 390 34.29 -16.35 -6.14
N ASP A 391 35.19 -15.51 -5.65
CA ASP A 391 36.18 -15.88 -4.65
C ASP A 391 35.67 -15.56 -3.23
N PHE A 392 36.05 -16.39 -2.28
CA PHE A 392 35.75 -16.29 -0.87
C PHE A 392 37.05 -16.34 -0.06
N GLN A 393 36.96 -16.05 1.24
CA GLN A 393 38.13 -16.04 2.11
C GLN A 393 38.95 -17.36 2.05
N HIS A 394 38.25 -18.50 2.01
CA HIS A 394 38.88 -19.82 2.10
C HIS A 394 38.68 -20.68 0.86
N GLY A 395 38.25 -20.12 -0.25
CA GLY A 395 38.06 -20.87 -1.49
C GLY A 395 37.34 -20.06 -2.56
N SER A 396 36.69 -20.76 -3.47
CA SER A 396 35.90 -20.16 -4.54
C SER A 396 34.77 -21.07 -4.99
N ILE A 397 33.73 -20.48 -5.59
CA ILE A 397 32.66 -21.21 -6.27
C ILE A 397 32.63 -20.78 -7.72
N THR A 398 32.67 -21.75 -8.62
CA THR A 398 32.53 -21.58 -10.07
C THR A 398 31.21 -22.19 -10.52
N TRP A 399 30.41 -21.44 -11.24
CA TRP A 399 29.24 -21.94 -11.95
C TRP A 399 29.56 -22.16 -13.42
N ASN A 400 29.24 -23.33 -13.92
CA ASN A 400 29.46 -23.71 -15.31
C ASN A 400 28.16 -23.54 -16.11
N GLU A 401 28.15 -22.61 -17.06
CA GLU A 401 26.98 -22.26 -17.85
C GLU A 401 26.43 -23.37 -18.75
N ARG A 402 27.31 -24.31 -19.21
CA ARG A 402 26.90 -25.43 -20.07
C ARG A 402 26.22 -26.54 -19.30
N THR A 403 26.74 -26.85 -18.11
CA THR A 403 26.27 -27.98 -17.30
C THR A 403 25.28 -27.55 -16.24
N ASN A 404 25.16 -26.25 -16.01
CA ASN A 404 24.41 -25.63 -14.91
C ASN A 404 24.80 -26.15 -13.52
N GLN A 405 26.09 -26.54 -13.38
CA GLN A 405 26.63 -27.07 -12.12
C GLN A 405 27.60 -26.09 -11.47
N THR A 406 27.68 -26.16 -10.16
CA THR A 406 28.63 -25.41 -9.36
C THR A 406 29.75 -26.31 -8.85
N THR A 407 30.99 -25.81 -8.89
CA THR A 407 32.19 -26.46 -8.33
C THR A 407 32.76 -25.59 -7.23
N VAL A 408 33.18 -26.22 -6.14
CA VAL A 408 33.80 -25.55 -4.98
C VAL A 408 35.26 -25.95 -4.93
N GLU A 409 36.16 -24.97 -4.82
CA GLU A 409 37.58 -25.14 -4.63
C GLU A 409 37.99 -24.49 -3.32
N MET A 410 38.60 -25.24 -2.41
CA MET A 410 39.13 -24.72 -1.14
C MET A 410 40.58 -24.23 -1.35
N LYS A 411 40.98 -23.15 -0.67
CA LYS A 411 42.38 -22.66 -0.66
C LYS A 411 43.19 -23.47 0.30
#